data_e5a0268a38d0c2c6e4a2d7f0f0549d92
#
_entry.id   e5a0268a38d0c2c6e4a2d7f0f0549d92
#
_cell.length_a   1.000
_cell.length_b   1.000
_cell.length_c   1.000
_cell.angle_alpha   90.00
_cell.angle_beta   90.00
_cell.angle_gamma   90.00
#
_symmetry.space_group_name_H-M   'P 1'
#
loop_
_entity.id
_entity.type
_entity.pdbx_description
1 polymer ?
#
loop_
_entity_poly.entity_id
_entity_poly.type
_entity_poly.pdbx_seq_one_letter_code
_entity_poly.pdbx_strand_id
1 'polypeptide(L)'
;LSLTQPEAIAAVHAKYLEAGADIIETNTFSGTTIAMADYHMEDLVYELNYESARIARKVADEFTAKEPDKPRFVAGSIGPTNKTASMSPDVNDPGFRAVSFDELRIAYKQQVEALVDGGVDLLLVETIFDTLNAKAALFAIEEVKEERKVDVPVMVSGTITDASGRTLSGQTAEAFLISVSHIPILSVGFNCALGASQLVPHLEVLSSKTDFAVSAHPNAGLPNAFGEYVWSRALSQENLWQIV
;
A
#
# COMPACT_ATOMS: atom_id res chain seq x y z
N LEU A 1 -15.93 -2.75 9.31
CA LEU A 1 -16.80 -3.67 8.56
C LEU A 1 -16.30 -5.11 8.65
N SER A 2 -14.98 -5.37 8.64
CA SER A 2 -14.43 -6.74 8.68
C SER A 2 -14.94 -7.55 9.88
N LEU A 3 -15.14 -6.91 11.04
CA LEU A 3 -15.65 -7.58 12.25
C LEU A 3 -17.18 -7.63 12.32
N THR A 4 -17.88 -6.67 11.69
CA THR A 4 -19.33 -6.52 11.86
C THR A 4 -20.15 -6.90 10.62
N GLN A 5 -19.55 -6.85 9.44
CA GLN A 5 -20.16 -7.17 8.16
C GLN A 5 -19.16 -7.86 7.21
N PRO A 6 -18.54 -8.99 7.62
CA PRO A 6 -17.50 -9.67 6.84
C PRO A 6 -17.97 -10.06 5.44
N GLU A 7 -19.25 -10.44 5.28
CA GLU A 7 -19.82 -10.82 3.99
C GLU A 7 -19.84 -9.65 2.98
N ALA A 8 -19.99 -8.42 3.45
CA ALA A 8 -19.92 -7.25 2.57
C ALA A 8 -18.49 -7.05 2.01
N ILE A 9 -17.48 -7.25 2.85
CA ILE A 9 -16.07 -7.19 2.44
C ILE A 9 -15.75 -8.34 1.47
N ALA A 10 -16.16 -9.56 1.80
CA ALA A 10 -15.98 -10.74 0.93
C ALA A 10 -16.63 -10.51 -0.45
N ALA A 11 -17.83 -9.93 -0.51
CA ALA A 11 -18.51 -9.61 -1.76
C ALA A 11 -17.75 -8.58 -2.62
N VAL A 12 -17.06 -7.62 -2.00
CA VAL A 12 -16.19 -6.68 -2.72
C VAL A 12 -15.01 -7.40 -3.33
N HIS A 13 -14.29 -8.21 -2.55
CA HIS A 13 -13.17 -9.01 -3.04
C HIS A 13 -13.57 -9.92 -4.20
N ALA A 14 -14.72 -10.61 -4.07
CA ALA A 14 -15.23 -11.49 -5.12
C ALA A 14 -15.43 -10.75 -6.45
N LYS A 15 -15.97 -9.52 -6.44
CA LYS A 15 -16.18 -8.72 -7.66
C LYS A 15 -14.87 -8.37 -8.37
N TYR A 16 -13.79 -8.09 -7.64
CA TYR A 16 -12.48 -7.85 -8.24
C TYR A 16 -11.90 -9.13 -8.86
N LEU A 17 -12.06 -10.27 -8.21
CA LEU A 17 -11.62 -11.56 -8.74
C LEU A 17 -12.45 -11.99 -9.95
N GLU A 18 -13.78 -11.76 -9.94
CA GLU A 18 -14.67 -11.95 -11.10
C GLU A 18 -14.28 -11.08 -12.29
N ALA A 19 -13.80 -9.84 -12.02
CA ALA A 19 -13.29 -8.95 -13.06
C ALA A 19 -11.91 -9.38 -13.60
N GLY A 20 -11.28 -10.40 -13.00
CA GLY A 20 -10.05 -11.01 -13.49
C GLY A 20 -8.78 -10.63 -12.70
N ALA A 21 -8.89 -9.99 -11.56
CA ALA A 21 -7.73 -9.68 -10.73
C ALA A 21 -6.99 -10.96 -10.29
N ASP A 22 -5.66 -10.91 -10.30
CA ASP A 22 -4.79 -11.98 -9.79
C ASP A 22 -4.40 -11.74 -8.34
N ILE A 23 -4.33 -10.48 -7.92
CA ILE A 23 -4.01 -10.04 -6.56
C ILE A 23 -5.16 -9.15 -6.07
N ILE A 24 -5.63 -9.40 -4.84
CA ILE A 24 -6.56 -8.52 -4.13
C ILE A 24 -5.89 -7.96 -2.89
N GLU A 25 -6.25 -6.74 -2.51
CA GLU A 25 -5.70 -6.08 -1.33
C GLU A 25 -6.65 -6.18 -0.14
N THR A 26 -6.09 -6.33 1.06
CA THR A 26 -6.87 -6.25 2.29
C THR A 26 -7.35 -4.83 2.54
N ASN A 27 -8.49 -4.66 3.20
CA ASN A 27 -9.04 -3.35 3.58
C ASN A 27 -8.42 -2.83 4.89
N THR A 28 -7.08 -2.78 4.96
CA THR A 28 -6.29 -2.48 6.17
C THR A 28 -5.40 -1.25 6.04
N PHE A 29 -5.61 -0.42 5.03
CA PHE A 29 -4.81 0.77 4.70
C PHE A 29 -4.47 1.63 5.94
N SER A 30 -5.43 1.96 6.77
CA SER A 30 -5.25 2.75 8.01
C SER A 30 -5.22 1.86 9.26
N GLY A 31 -4.79 0.61 9.15
CA GLY A 31 -4.88 -0.40 10.20
C GLY A 31 -3.78 -0.33 11.28
N THR A 32 -3.23 0.84 11.58
CA THR A 32 -2.22 1.01 12.65
C THR A 32 -2.85 1.58 13.92
N THR A 33 -2.25 1.34 15.09
CA THR A 33 -2.66 1.96 16.35
C THR A 33 -2.61 3.47 16.30
N ILE A 34 -1.65 4.05 15.55
CA ILE A 34 -1.52 5.51 15.40
C ILE A 34 -2.73 6.09 14.64
N ALA A 35 -3.15 5.45 13.55
CA ALA A 35 -4.30 5.91 12.77
C ALA A 35 -5.63 5.63 13.49
N MET A 36 -5.76 4.48 14.16
CA MET A 36 -6.98 4.07 14.86
C MET A 36 -7.20 4.83 16.17
N ALA A 37 -6.16 5.51 16.71
CA ALA A 37 -6.29 6.38 17.88
C ALA A 37 -7.28 7.54 17.66
N ASP A 38 -7.44 8.02 16.43
CA ASP A 38 -8.43 9.04 16.09
C ASP A 38 -9.88 8.58 16.36
N TYR A 39 -10.10 7.28 16.45
CA TYR A 39 -11.38 6.62 16.66
C TYR A 39 -11.49 5.92 18.04
N HIS A 40 -10.45 5.98 18.88
CA HIS A 40 -10.32 5.22 20.14
C HIS A 40 -10.51 3.71 19.93
N MET A 41 -9.87 3.16 18.88
CA MET A 41 -10.01 1.77 18.47
C MET A 41 -8.64 1.05 18.41
N GLU A 42 -7.64 1.52 19.14
CA GLU A 42 -6.30 0.98 19.16
C GLU A 42 -6.27 -0.50 19.58
N ASP A 43 -7.12 -0.88 20.53
CA ASP A 43 -7.21 -2.26 21.04
C ASP A 43 -7.75 -3.27 20.00
N LEU A 44 -8.40 -2.79 18.94
CA LEU A 44 -8.96 -3.64 17.88
C LEU A 44 -8.02 -3.82 16.68
N VAL A 45 -6.88 -3.17 16.66
CA VAL A 45 -5.99 -3.10 15.49
C VAL A 45 -5.53 -4.49 15.04
N TYR A 46 -5.09 -5.34 15.97
CA TYR A 46 -4.66 -6.68 15.63
C TYR A 46 -5.81 -7.51 15.03
N GLU A 47 -6.94 -7.59 15.74
CA GLU A 47 -8.11 -8.36 15.31
C GLU A 47 -8.65 -7.86 13.96
N LEU A 48 -8.69 -6.54 13.77
CA LEU A 48 -9.18 -5.92 12.53
C LEU A 48 -8.31 -6.30 11.33
N ASN A 49 -6.98 -6.22 11.45
CA ASN A 49 -6.06 -6.59 10.37
C ASN A 49 -6.10 -8.09 10.10
N TYR A 50 -6.10 -8.91 11.15
CA TYR A 50 -6.16 -10.36 11.06
C TYR A 50 -7.43 -10.84 10.34
N GLU A 51 -8.61 -10.39 10.77
CA GLU A 51 -9.88 -10.78 10.14
C GLU A 51 -10.01 -10.23 8.71
N SER A 52 -9.50 -9.03 8.43
CA SER A 52 -9.47 -8.51 7.05
C SER A 52 -8.64 -9.39 6.12
N ALA A 53 -7.48 -9.84 6.57
CA ALA A 53 -6.63 -10.75 5.82
C ALA A 53 -7.31 -12.12 5.62
N ARG A 54 -7.92 -12.68 6.68
CA ARG A 54 -8.65 -13.96 6.59
C ARG A 54 -9.82 -13.91 5.60
N ILE A 55 -10.58 -12.82 5.57
CA ILE A 55 -11.69 -12.66 4.62
C ILE A 55 -11.15 -12.67 3.19
N ALA A 56 -10.12 -11.88 2.91
CA ALA A 56 -9.50 -11.81 1.60
C ALA A 56 -8.92 -13.18 1.19
N ARG A 57 -8.19 -13.85 2.10
CA ARG A 57 -7.60 -15.18 1.85
C ARG A 57 -8.65 -16.21 1.51
N LYS A 58 -9.73 -16.28 2.29
CA LYS A 58 -10.84 -17.21 2.03
C LYS A 58 -11.42 -17.03 0.62
N VAL A 59 -11.69 -15.77 0.22
CA VAL A 59 -12.25 -15.50 -1.11
C VAL A 59 -11.25 -15.86 -2.21
N ALA A 60 -9.97 -15.53 -2.05
CA ALA A 60 -8.93 -15.88 -3.00
C ALA A 60 -8.78 -17.41 -3.16
N ASP A 61 -8.84 -18.17 -2.06
CA ASP A 61 -8.80 -19.63 -2.09
C ASP A 61 -10.00 -20.24 -2.82
N GLU A 62 -11.20 -19.70 -2.60
CA GLU A 62 -12.43 -20.14 -3.30
C GLU A 62 -12.33 -19.94 -4.82
N PHE A 63 -11.71 -18.83 -5.27
CA PHE A 63 -11.50 -18.57 -6.70
C PHE A 63 -10.38 -19.42 -7.28
N THR A 64 -9.28 -19.60 -6.56
CA THR A 64 -8.18 -20.50 -6.96
C THR A 64 -8.69 -21.94 -7.09
N ALA A 65 -9.54 -22.40 -6.17
CA ALA A 65 -10.11 -23.74 -6.25
C ALA A 65 -11.02 -23.96 -7.49
N LYS A 66 -11.68 -22.90 -7.98
CA LYS A 66 -12.48 -22.94 -9.20
C LYS A 66 -11.63 -22.91 -10.47
N GLU A 67 -10.51 -22.21 -10.44
CA GLU A 67 -9.58 -22.01 -11.55
C GLU A 67 -8.13 -22.29 -11.10
N PRO A 68 -7.72 -23.56 -10.92
CA PRO A 68 -6.41 -23.90 -10.38
C PRO A 68 -5.22 -23.41 -11.22
N ASP A 69 -5.41 -23.25 -12.53
CA ASP A 69 -4.41 -22.71 -13.45
C ASP A 69 -4.23 -21.18 -13.34
N LYS A 70 -5.09 -20.53 -12.57
CA LYS A 70 -5.05 -19.09 -12.29
C LYS A 70 -5.12 -18.84 -10.78
N PRO A 71 -4.04 -19.04 -10.03
CA PRO A 71 -4.03 -18.80 -8.58
C PRO A 71 -4.29 -17.32 -8.26
N ARG A 72 -4.94 -17.07 -7.13
CA ARG A 72 -5.23 -15.73 -6.61
C ARG A 72 -4.45 -15.47 -5.34
N PHE A 73 -3.93 -14.26 -5.24
CA PHE A 73 -3.06 -13.85 -4.13
C PHE A 73 -3.69 -12.71 -3.33
N VAL A 74 -3.25 -12.58 -2.09
CA VAL A 74 -3.69 -11.52 -1.16
C VAL A 74 -2.51 -10.65 -0.76
N ALA A 75 -2.60 -9.37 -1.05
CA ALA A 75 -1.67 -8.34 -0.60
C ALA A 75 -2.18 -7.72 0.71
N GLY A 76 -1.37 -7.76 1.75
CA GLY A 76 -1.63 -7.05 3.00
C GLY A 76 -1.33 -5.56 2.82
N SER A 77 -2.37 -4.73 2.73
CA SER A 77 -2.25 -3.28 2.55
C SER A 77 -1.77 -2.60 3.83
N ILE A 78 -0.68 -1.84 3.72
CA ILE A 78 -0.03 -1.07 4.78
C ILE A 78 0.11 0.37 4.30
N GLY A 79 -0.84 1.23 4.66
CA GLY A 79 -0.83 2.63 4.27
C GLY A 79 0.02 3.52 5.20
N PRO A 80 0.11 4.82 4.87
CA PRO A 80 0.78 5.78 5.73
C PRO A 80 -0.04 6.04 7.00
N THR A 81 0.63 6.55 8.03
CA THR A 81 -0.04 7.07 9.21
C THR A 81 -0.43 8.54 9.01
N ASN A 82 -1.37 9.03 9.82
CA ASN A 82 -1.75 10.45 9.90
C ASN A 82 -0.68 11.34 10.56
N LYS A 83 0.43 10.76 11.04
CA LYS A 83 1.60 11.45 11.58
C LYS A 83 2.84 11.10 10.78
N THR A 84 3.74 12.07 10.62
CA THR A 84 4.99 11.91 9.86
C THR A 84 6.20 12.10 10.77
N ALA A 85 7.24 11.29 10.54
CA ALA A 85 8.47 11.36 11.30
C ALA A 85 9.50 12.35 10.72
N SER A 86 9.36 12.74 9.43
CA SER A 86 10.32 13.65 8.79
C SER A 86 9.85 15.10 8.74
N MET A 87 8.56 15.37 8.92
CA MET A 87 7.98 16.72 8.80
C MET A 87 7.36 17.17 10.11
N SER A 88 7.49 18.46 10.43
CA SER A 88 6.76 19.06 11.53
C SER A 88 5.34 19.42 11.14
N PRO A 89 4.31 19.09 11.92
CA PRO A 89 2.98 19.60 11.76
C PRO A 89 2.82 21.05 12.27
N ASP A 90 3.82 21.57 13.01
CA ASP A 90 3.82 22.94 13.52
C ASP A 90 4.78 23.82 12.72
N VAL A 91 4.21 24.81 12.04
CA VAL A 91 4.97 25.76 11.22
C VAL A 91 5.91 26.63 12.05
N ASN A 92 5.58 26.87 13.33
CA ASN A 92 6.38 27.68 14.25
C ASN A 92 7.48 26.87 14.96
N ASP A 93 7.38 25.56 14.95
CA ASP A 93 8.42 24.65 15.48
C ASP A 93 8.81 23.61 14.43
N PRO A 94 9.70 23.94 13.50
CA PRO A 94 10.10 23.02 12.44
C PRO A 94 10.93 21.82 12.97
N GLY A 95 11.39 21.85 14.19
CA GLY A 95 12.08 20.73 14.87
C GLY A 95 11.13 19.71 15.48
N PHE A 96 9.88 20.07 15.74
CA PHE A 96 8.90 19.18 16.36
C PHE A 96 8.55 17.99 15.45
N ARG A 97 8.37 16.83 16.07
CA ARG A 97 7.86 15.61 15.40
C ARG A 97 6.70 15.03 16.21
N ALA A 98 5.56 14.79 15.53
CA ALA A 98 4.37 14.26 16.16
C ALA A 98 4.47 12.74 16.46
N VAL A 99 5.48 12.08 15.89
CA VAL A 99 5.74 10.65 16.06
C VAL A 99 7.23 10.38 15.85
N SER A 100 7.79 9.45 16.61
CA SER A 100 9.15 8.94 16.44
C SER A 100 9.20 7.74 15.50
N PHE A 101 10.40 7.40 15.04
CA PHE A 101 10.64 6.18 14.25
C PHE A 101 10.21 4.92 15.02
N ASP A 102 10.54 4.82 16.30
CA ASP A 102 10.22 3.65 17.11
C ASP A 102 8.72 3.47 17.34
N GLU A 103 7.99 4.57 17.57
CA GLU A 103 6.53 4.51 17.68
C GLU A 103 5.89 4.03 16.37
N LEU A 104 6.35 4.50 15.21
CA LEU A 104 5.92 4.02 13.91
C LEU A 104 6.24 2.54 13.72
N ARG A 105 7.50 2.14 14.02
CA ARG A 105 7.97 0.76 13.91
C ARG A 105 7.08 -0.20 14.73
N ILE A 106 6.78 0.15 15.97
CA ILE A 106 5.92 -0.66 16.85
C ILE A 106 4.51 -0.78 16.28
N ALA A 107 3.93 0.33 15.82
CA ALA A 107 2.58 0.34 15.26
C ALA A 107 2.49 -0.48 13.95
N TYR A 108 3.47 -0.35 13.05
CA TYR A 108 3.54 -1.14 11.84
C TYR A 108 3.82 -2.62 12.12
N LYS A 109 4.68 -2.92 13.11
CA LYS A 109 4.95 -4.32 13.49
C LYS A 109 3.68 -5.06 13.87
N GLN A 110 2.85 -4.48 14.73
CA GLN A 110 1.57 -5.09 15.12
C GLN A 110 0.65 -5.33 13.90
N GLN A 111 0.59 -4.38 12.96
CA GLN A 111 -0.19 -4.54 11.74
C GLN A 111 0.36 -5.69 10.88
N VAL A 112 1.67 -5.74 10.66
CA VAL A 112 2.34 -6.78 9.88
C VAL A 112 2.14 -8.17 10.48
N GLU A 113 2.29 -8.30 11.82
CA GLU A 113 2.04 -9.56 12.52
C GLU A 113 0.63 -10.08 12.27
N ALA A 114 -0.37 -9.21 12.41
CA ALA A 114 -1.76 -9.58 12.20
C ALA A 114 -2.06 -9.96 10.74
N LEU A 115 -1.49 -9.26 9.77
CA LEU A 115 -1.64 -9.56 8.35
C LEU A 115 -1.02 -10.92 7.98
N VAL A 116 0.19 -11.19 8.47
CA VAL A 116 0.88 -12.46 8.26
C VAL A 116 0.13 -13.62 8.91
N ASP A 117 -0.30 -13.45 10.15
CA ASP A 117 -1.10 -14.45 10.88
C ASP A 117 -2.46 -14.68 10.20
N GLY A 118 -3.02 -13.68 9.53
CA GLY A 118 -4.25 -13.75 8.73
C GLY A 118 -4.11 -14.40 7.36
N GLY A 119 -2.87 -14.69 6.94
CA GLY A 119 -2.58 -15.51 5.75
C GLY A 119 -2.42 -14.71 4.45
N VAL A 120 -1.87 -13.48 4.49
CA VAL A 120 -1.52 -12.77 3.26
C VAL A 120 -0.34 -13.45 2.54
N ASP A 121 -0.32 -13.36 1.21
CA ASP A 121 0.77 -13.92 0.39
C ASP A 121 1.93 -12.93 0.23
N LEU A 122 1.65 -11.63 0.31
CA LEU A 122 2.61 -10.55 0.18
C LEU A 122 2.16 -9.33 0.99
N LEU A 123 3.08 -8.40 1.23
CA LEU A 123 2.81 -7.14 1.91
C LEU A 123 2.97 -5.98 0.92
N LEU A 124 2.06 -5.02 0.95
CA LEU A 124 2.10 -3.82 0.11
C LEU A 124 2.19 -2.58 1.00
N VAL A 125 3.38 -1.98 1.07
CA VAL A 125 3.58 -0.67 1.71
C VAL A 125 3.27 0.38 0.66
N GLU A 126 2.13 1.05 0.81
CA GLU A 126 1.57 1.89 -0.24
C GLU A 126 1.36 3.36 0.17
N THR A 127 1.14 4.19 -0.85
CA THR A 127 0.82 5.64 -0.71
C THR A 127 1.85 6.38 0.11
N ILE A 128 3.11 6.01 -0.07
CA ILE A 128 4.23 6.57 0.68
C ILE A 128 4.49 7.99 0.21
N PHE A 129 4.28 8.95 1.10
CA PHE A 129 4.64 10.34 0.90
C PHE A 129 5.76 10.84 1.85
N ASP A 130 6.09 10.04 2.87
CA ASP A 130 7.22 10.22 3.78
C ASP A 130 8.09 8.95 3.81
N THR A 131 9.31 9.05 3.28
CA THR A 131 10.21 7.89 3.18
C THR A 131 10.75 7.43 4.53
N LEU A 132 10.75 8.27 5.57
CA LEU A 132 11.14 7.84 6.92
C LEU A 132 10.05 6.96 7.54
N ASN A 133 8.77 7.28 7.33
CA ASN A 133 7.65 6.41 7.70
C ASN A 133 7.73 5.06 6.96
N ALA A 134 8.03 5.09 5.64
CA ALA A 134 8.24 3.86 4.87
C ALA A 134 9.36 3.00 5.44
N LYS A 135 10.49 3.60 5.82
CA LYS A 135 11.61 2.87 6.44
C LYS A 135 11.22 2.22 7.76
N ALA A 136 10.37 2.87 8.56
CA ALA A 136 9.86 2.27 9.78
C ALA A 136 8.97 1.05 9.50
N ALA A 137 8.10 1.13 8.48
CA ALA A 137 7.29 0.00 8.04
C ALA A 137 8.15 -1.16 7.49
N LEU A 138 9.11 -0.86 6.62
CA LEU A 138 10.01 -1.87 6.06
C LEU A 138 10.88 -2.53 7.13
N PHE A 139 11.36 -1.76 8.11
CA PHE A 139 12.09 -2.30 9.25
C PHE A 139 11.22 -3.25 10.09
N ALA A 140 9.98 -2.86 10.38
CA ALA A 140 9.02 -3.70 11.09
C ALA A 140 8.71 -5.00 10.33
N ILE A 141 8.63 -4.95 9.00
CA ILE A 141 8.43 -6.14 8.15
C ILE A 141 9.62 -7.10 8.30
N GLU A 142 10.85 -6.61 8.21
CA GLU A 142 12.04 -7.45 8.35
C GLU A 142 12.15 -8.05 9.77
N GLU A 143 11.79 -7.31 10.83
CA GLU A 143 11.70 -7.86 12.18
C GLU A 143 10.71 -9.04 12.26
N VAL A 144 9.49 -8.88 11.70
CA VAL A 144 8.47 -9.94 11.71
C VAL A 144 8.93 -11.14 10.88
N LYS A 145 9.54 -10.91 9.71
CA LYS A 145 10.08 -11.99 8.87
C LYS A 145 11.14 -12.81 9.63
N GLU A 146 12.05 -12.13 10.34
CA GLU A 146 13.08 -12.80 11.14
C GLU A 146 12.50 -13.56 12.33
N GLU A 147 11.60 -12.93 13.10
CA GLU A 147 11.01 -13.51 14.31
C GLU A 147 10.09 -14.71 14.00
N ARG A 148 9.28 -14.58 12.94
CA ARG A 148 8.32 -15.62 12.52
C ARG A 148 8.92 -16.67 11.58
N LYS A 149 10.14 -16.41 11.04
CA LYS A 149 10.82 -17.24 10.03
C LYS A 149 9.96 -17.46 8.79
N VAL A 150 9.34 -16.39 8.33
CA VAL A 150 8.53 -16.36 7.12
C VAL A 150 9.22 -15.51 6.05
N ASP A 151 9.06 -15.89 4.79
CA ASP A 151 9.54 -15.11 3.64
C ASP A 151 8.33 -14.59 2.86
N VAL A 152 7.82 -13.43 3.28
CA VAL A 152 6.70 -12.75 2.63
C VAL A 152 7.25 -11.67 1.72
N PRO A 153 7.00 -11.74 0.39
CA PRO A 153 7.42 -10.71 -0.56
C PRO A 153 6.83 -9.34 -0.22
N VAL A 154 7.58 -8.28 -0.52
CA VAL A 154 7.18 -6.91 -0.23
C VAL A 154 7.07 -6.09 -1.51
N MET A 155 5.94 -5.48 -1.73
CA MET A 155 5.74 -4.44 -2.74
C MET A 155 5.77 -3.07 -2.07
N VAL A 156 6.33 -2.06 -2.76
CA VAL A 156 6.46 -0.70 -2.26
C VAL A 156 5.89 0.28 -3.27
N SER A 157 4.98 1.14 -2.85
CA SER A 157 4.34 2.13 -3.72
C SER A 157 4.34 3.51 -3.09
N GLY A 158 4.98 4.47 -3.76
CA GLY A 158 5.01 5.87 -3.34
C GLY A 158 3.87 6.68 -3.94
N THR A 159 3.74 7.93 -3.50
CA THR A 159 2.83 8.88 -4.13
C THR A 159 3.53 10.19 -4.44
N ILE A 160 3.41 10.63 -5.70
CA ILE A 160 3.89 11.93 -6.16
C ILE A 160 2.77 12.94 -5.90
N THR A 161 3.01 13.88 -5.00
CA THR A 161 1.94 14.75 -4.46
C THR A 161 1.68 16.01 -5.26
N ASP A 162 2.60 16.38 -6.13
CA ASP A 162 2.48 17.63 -6.89
C ASP A 162 3.11 17.58 -8.29
N ALA A 163 2.89 18.64 -9.05
CA ALA A 163 3.43 18.80 -10.41
C ALA A 163 4.97 18.93 -10.46
N SER A 164 5.66 19.10 -9.33
CA SER A 164 7.12 19.12 -9.29
C SER A 164 7.74 17.72 -9.40
N GLY A 165 6.91 16.66 -9.36
CA GLY A 165 7.36 15.28 -9.45
C GLY A 165 8.00 14.76 -8.17
N ARG A 166 7.58 15.29 -7.00
CA ARG A 166 8.14 14.93 -5.70
C ARG A 166 7.08 14.33 -4.77
N THR A 167 7.53 13.52 -3.84
CA THR A 167 6.72 13.13 -2.68
C THR A 167 6.55 14.33 -1.74
N LEU A 168 5.62 14.26 -0.80
CA LEU A 168 5.40 15.34 0.17
C LEU A 168 6.65 15.66 1.00
N SER A 169 7.47 14.66 1.32
CA SER A 169 8.76 14.85 2.00
C SER A 169 9.89 15.31 1.08
N GLY A 170 9.60 15.63 -0.19
CA GLY A 170 10.49 16.29 -1.13
C GLY A 170 11.35 15.37 -2.00
N GLN A 171 11.20 14.04 -1.93
CA GLN A 171 11.95 13.10 -2.75
C GLN A 171 11.45 13.08 -4.19
N THR A 172 12.42 13.06 -5.13
CA THR A 172 12.17 12.67 -6.52
C THR A 172 11.94 11.16 -6.63
N ALA A 173 11.46 10.67 -7.77
CA ALA A 173 11.29 9.23 -8.03
C ALA A 173 12.58 8.43 -7.75
N GLU A 174 13.74 8.95 -8.19
CA GLU A 174 15.03 8.31 -7.94
C GLU A 174 15.41 8.34 -6.45
N ALA A 175 15.23 9.46 -5.76
CA ALA A 175 15.53 9.57 -4.34
C ALA A 175 14.60 8.66 -3.50
N PHE A 176 13.34 8.52 -3.90
CA PHE A 176 12.40 7.57 -3.33
C PHE A 176 12.91 6.13 -3.51
N LEU A 177 13.24 5.73 -4.75
CA LEU A 177 13.80 4.41 -5.04
C LEU A 177 14.99 4.09 -4.14
N ILE A 178 16.00 4.97 -4.10
CA ILE A 178 17.21 4.79 -3.27
C ILE A 178 16.84 4.64 -1.80
N SER A 179 15.84 5.39 -1.32
CA SER A 179 15.43 5.36 0.08
C SER A 179 14.83 4.02 0.51
N VAL A 180 14.17 3.29 -0.41
CA VAL A 180 13.46 2.03 -0.10
C VAL A 180 14.20 0.77 -0.56
N SER A 181 15.27 0.91 -1.36
CA SER A 181 16.03 -0.23 -1.91
C SER A 181 17.04 -0.87 -0.96
N HIS A 182 16.96 -0.60 0.34
CA HIS A 182 17.87 -1.18 1.33
C HIS A 182 17.48 -2.59 1.79
N ILE A 183 16.32 -3.09 1.38
CA ILE A 183 15.86 -4.46 1.55
C ILE A 183 15.47 -5.05 0.19
N PRO A 184 15.45 -6.37 0.03
CA PRO A 184 14.93 -7.00 -1.18
C PRO A 184 13.41 -6.80 -1.26
N ILE A 185 12.95 -6.12 -2.31
CA ILE A 185 11.52 -5.90 -2.59
C ILE A 185 11.12 -6.57 -3.91
N LEU A 186 9.87 -7.01 -4.00
CA LEU A 186 9.30 -7.62 -5.20
C LEU A 186 9.08 -6.57 -6.29
N SER A 187 8.47 -5.46 -5.91
CA SER A 187 8.22 -4.36 -6.84
C SER A 187 8.31 -3.00 -6.17
N VAL A 188 8.61 -1.99 -6.98
CA VAL A 188 8.54 -0.57 -6.61
C VAL A 188 7.66 0.16 -7.61
N GLY A 189 6.87 1.12 -7.13
CA GLY A 189 5.97 1.86 -8.03
C GLY A 189 5.39 3.11 -7.42
N PHE A 190 4.36 3.62 -8.09
CA PHE A 190 3.61 4.78 -7.62
C PHE A 190 2.11 4.53 -7.71
N ASN A 191 1.37 5.12 -6.78
CA ASN A 191 -0.09 5.10 -6.76
C ASN A 191 -0.66 6.48 -6.41
N CYS A 192 -1.96 6.65 -6.65
CA CYS A 192 -2.74 7.86 -6.31
C CYS A 192 -2.24 9.17 -6.96
N ALA A 193 -2.83 10.27 -6.54
CA ALA A 193 -2.55 11.67 -6.85
C ALA A 193 -2.56 12.01 -8.34
N LEU A 194 -1.87 11.24 -9.17
CA LEU A 194 -1.71 11.48 -10.61
C LEU A 194 -2.53 10.49 -11.45
N GLY A 195 -2.99 10.96 -12.60
CA GLY A 195 -3.54 10.10 -13.64
C GLY A 195 -2.46 9.33 -14.38
N ALA A 196 -2.85 8.32 -15.19
CA ALA A 196 -1.91 7.41 -15.85
C ALA A 196 -0.84 8.15 -16.68
N SER A 197 -1.23 9.11 -17.54
CA SER A 197 -0.30 9.87 -18.38
C SER A 197 0.72 10.69 -17.59
N GLN A 198 0.34 11.17 -16.41
CA GLN A 198 1.22 11.94 -15.54
C GLN A 198 2.18 11.03 -14.75
N LEU A 199 1.77 9.78 -14.51
CA LEU A 199 2.57 8.82 -13.75
C LEU A 199 3.70 8.21 -14.60
N VAL A 200 3.48 8.02 -15.90
CA VAL A 200 4.42 7.38 -16.84
C VAL A 200 5.87 7.91 -16.71
N PRO A 201 6.16 9.23 -16.76
CA PRO A 201 7.55 9.69 -16.67
C PRO A 201 8.26 9.29 -15.37
N HIS A 202 7.53 9.16 -14.27
CA HIS A 202 8.08 8.74 -12.97
C HIS A 202 8.36 7.24 -12.94
N LEU A 203 7.51 6.44 -13.59
CA LEU A 203 7.68 5.00 -13.71
C LEU A 203 8.85 4.66 -14.64
N GLU A 204 9.05 5.43 -15.72
CA GLU A 204 10.23 5.30 -16.59
C GLU A 204 11.53 5.54 -15.83
N VAL A 205 11.56 6.50 -14.91
CA VAL A 205 12.71 6.72 -14.02
C VAL A 205 12.95 5.49 -13.16
N LEU A 206 11.92 4.90 -12.54
CA LEU A 206 12.08 3.68 -11.75
C LEU A 206 12.59 2.52 -12.61
N SER A 207 11.91 2.24 -13.72
CA SER A 207 12.25 1.13 -14.63
C SER A 207 13.69 1.22 -15.17
N SER A 208 14.19 2.44 -15.41
CA SER A 208 15.57 2.64 -15.90
C SER A 208 16.66 2.49 -14.83
N LYS A 209 16.30 2.44 -13.55
CA LYS A 209 17.25 2.53 -12.42
C LYS A 209 17.18 1.37 -11.44
N THR A 210 16.29 0.40 -11.67
CA THR A 210 16.16 -0.77 -10.79
C THR A 210 15.89 -2.05 -11.58
N ASP A 211 16.30 -3.17 -11.00
CA ASP A 211 15.97 -4.51 -11.47
C ASP A 211 14.68 -5.07 -10.81
N PHE A 212 14.07 -4.32 -9.89
CA PHE A 212 12.79 -4.70 -9.29
C PHE A 212 11.67 -4.57 -10.34
N ALA A 213 10.61 -5.37 -10.20
CA ALA A 213 9.40 -5.16 -10.99
C ALA A 213 8.83 -3.75 -10.71
N VAL A 214 8.24 -3.13 -11.72
CA VAL A 214 7.64 -1.80 -11.57
C VAL A 214 6.13 -1.91 -11.56
N SER A 215 5.48 -1.31 -10.54
CA SER A 215 4.03 -1.32 -10.36
C SER A 215 3.43 0.09 -10.51
N ALA A 216 2.18 0.16 -10.98
CA ALA A 216 1.49 1.42 -11.19
C ALA A 216 0.00 1.29 -10.83
N HIS A 217 -0.47 2.20 -9.97
CA HIS A 217 -1.88 2.30 -9.58
C HIS A 217 -2.36 3.76 -9.72
N PRO A 218 -2.53 4.25 -10.96
CA PRO A 218 -2.92 5.63 -11.23
C PRO A 218 -4.38 5.87 -10.81
N ASN A 219 -4.69 7.13 -10.51
CA ASN A 219 -6.08 7.54 -10.38
C ASN A 219 -6.81 7.41 -11.71
N ALA A 220 -8.10 7.06 -11.65
CA ALA A 220 -9.01 7.01 -12.80
C ALA A 220 -9.36 8.41 -13.37
N GLY A 221 -8.67 9.44 -12.95
CA GLY A 221 -8.93 10.85 -13.21
C GLY A 221 -9.41 11.59 -11.96
N LEU A 222 -9.66 12.90 -12.08
CA LEU A 222 -10.30 13.67 -11.02
C LEU A 222 -11.82 13.60 -11.19
N PRO A 223 -12.59 13.64 -10.08
CA PRO A 223 -14.04 13.72 -10.17
C PRO A 223 -14.46 15.02 -10.88
N ASN A 224 -15.47 14.94 -11.75
CA ASN A 224 -16.09 16.10 -12.35
C ASN A 224 -16.94 16.87 -11.33
N ALA A 225 -17.58 17.96 -11.74
CA ALA A 225 -18.43 18.78 -10.89
C ALA A 225 -19.63 18.02 -10.26
N PHE A 226 -19.98 16.86 -10.78
CA PHE A 226 -21.04 15.99 -10.27
C PHE A 226 -20.49 14.84 -9.40
N GLY A 227 -19.17 14.80 -9.13
CA GLY A 227 -18.53 13.73 -8.37
C GLY A 227 -18.31 12.43 -9.15
N GLU A 228 -18.51 12.45 -10.47
CA GLU A 228 -18.31 11.29 -11.33
C GLU A 228 -16.88 11.27 -11.86
N TYR A 229 -16.22 10.11 -11.85
CA TYR A 229 -14.92 9.93 -12.48
C TYR A 229 -15.10 9.74 -13.99
N VAL A 230 -14.58 10.68 -14.78
CA VAL A 230 -14.56 10.56 -16.24
C VAL A 230 -13.41 9.65 -16.64
N TRP A 231 -13.68 8.35 -16.68
CA TRP A 231 -12.71 7.36 -17.14
C TRP A 231 -12.81 7.19 -18.65
N SER A 232 -11.82 7.61 -19.42
CA SER A 232 -11.73 7.21 -20.81
C SER A 232 -10.98 5.88 -20.89
N ARG A 233 -11.67 4.84 -21.31
CA ARG A 233 -11.11 3.49 -21.53
C ARG A 233 -9.90 3.53 -22.49
N ALA A 234 -9.85 4.49 -23.40
CA ALA A 234 -8.78 4.71 -24.35
C ALA A 234 -7.47 5.17 -23.67
N LEU A 235 -7.56 6.10 -22.69
CA LEU A 235 -6.37 6.60 -22.00
C LEU A 235 -5.73 5.58 -21.08
N SER A 236 -6.49 4.64 -20.52
CA SER A 236 -5.95 3.58 -19.66
C SER A 236 -5.29 2.45 -20.46
N GLN A 237 -5.85 2.08 -21.60
CA GLN A 237 -5.27 1.01 -22.43
C GLN A 237 -3.98 1.46 -23.13
N GLU A 238 -3.95 2.65 -23.72
CA GLU A 238 -2.75 3.16 -24.39
C GLU A 238 -1.59 3.41 -23.43
N ASN A 239 -1.86 3.83 -22.18
CA ASN A 239 -0.81 4.12 -21.20
C ASN A 239 -0.36 2.90 -20.39
N LEU A 240 -1.22 1.91 -20.15
CA LEU A 240 -0.84 0.66 -19.47
C LEU A 240 0.08 -0.22 -20.32
N TRP A 241 -0.07 -0.22 -21.65
CA TRP A 241 0.81 -0.96 -22.58
C TRP A 241 2.20 -0.34 -22.75
N GLN A 242 2.41 0.91 -22.27
CA GLN A 242 3.72 1.57 -22.29
C GLN A 242 4.55 1.30 -21.03
N ILE A 243 3.97 0.64 -20.02
CA ILE A 243 4.60 0.40 -18.71
C ILE A 243 5.18 -1.01 -18.58
N VAL A 244 5.00 -1.84 -19.60
CA VAL A 244 5.54 -3.23 -19.63
C VAL A 244 6.88 -3.28 -20.35
#